data_4edb727569432ca386be68fa3d295142
#
_entry.id   4edb727569432ca386be68fa3d295142
#
_cell.length_a   1.000
_cell.length_b   1.000
_cell.length_c   1.000
_cell.angle_alpha   90.00
_cell.angle_beta   90.00
_cell.angle_gamma   90.00
#
_symmetry.space_group_name_H-M   'P 1'
#
loop_
_entity.id
_entity.type
_entity.pdbx_description
1 polymer ?
#
loop_
_entity_poly.entity_id
_entity_poly.type
_entity_poly.pdbx_seq_one_letter_code
_entity_poly.pdbx_strand_id
1 'polypeptide(L)'
;MELTGFSRFHLKGDSAADWLASLVTGNLPRVGRIGLVYFASAKGKVLTEMSATRLAEDEFLLITGAGAYWHDRDLLNGYLPDTGDITLTDTTRDYATLLVTGPKSPAIIAAASGLSTAQADFPWLSHQSCQIAGCRVTAIRVSFAGEAGWEIHCDMADVVAVYDAVMAAGAPHQLGHFGMLALDSMRLEKGYRSWKSDLTSDYTMLESGLGRWVKFDKDDFVGRAALQAEHQAGSQRQFVTLTLDDPVDGNADPFGEAVYLSVVQCDGVDAGLVVSSGYGHRVNKSIAMAVIDKDKLASANQITVTVLGRPRAAHLVPTHVVYDPNNEKLRG
;
A
#
# COMPACT_ATOMS: atom_id res chain seq x y z
N MET A 1 12.77 3.75 9.66
CA MET A 1 11.81 4.87 9.43
C MET A 1 10.72 4.79 10.48
N GLU A 2 10.21 5.90 10.94
CA GLU A 2 9.11 5.98 11.90
C GLU A 2 7.78 6.14 11.14
N LEU A 3 6.74 5.40 11.53
CA LEU A 3 5.41 5.38 10.94
C LEU A 3 4.28 5.59 11.98
N THR A 4 4.60 6.11 13.16
CA THR A 4 3.65 6.30 14.28
C THR A 4 2.44 7.17 13.91
N GLY A 5 2.57 8.04 12.91
CA GLY A 5 1.46 8.85 12.41
C GLY A 5 0.33 8.09 11.71
N PHE A 6 0.51 6.80 11.40
CA PHE A 6 -0.56 5.99 10.78
C PHE A 6 -1.70 5.76 11.79
N SER A 7 -2.93 5.84 11.28
CA SER A 7 -4.13 5.63 12.08
C SER A 7 -4.32 4.16 12.40
N ARG A 8 -4.73 3.86 13.62
CA ARG A 8 -4.80 2.50 14.13
C ARG A 8 -6.10 2.26 14.89
N PHE A 9 -6.88 1.28 14.43
CA PHE A 9 -8.15 0.91 15.02
C PHE A 9 -8.10 -0.57 15.42
N HIS A 10 -8.48 -0.84 16.67
CA HIS A 10 -8.64 -2.19 17.18
C HIS A 10 -10.12 -2.57 17.12
N LEU A 11 -10.44 -3.57 16.31
CA LEU A 11 -11.79 -4.10 16.10
C LEU A 11 -11.91 -5.45 16.78
N LYS A 12 -12.92 -5.64 17.64
CA LYS A 12 -13.16 -6.89 18.33
C LYS A 12 -14.65 -7.13 18.60
N GLY A 13 -15.08 -8.39 18.58
CA GLY A 13 -16.42 -8.81 18.93
C GLY A 13 -16.88 -10.01 18.11
N ASP A 14 -17.82 -10.78 18.63
CA ASP A 14 -18.27 -12.06 18.06
C ASP A 14 -18.71 -11.93 16.59
N SER A 15 -19.29 -10.79 16.19
CA SER A 15 -19.70 -10.50 14.80
C SER A 15 -18.68 -9.65 14.02
N ALA A 16 -17.49 -9.36 14.57
CA ALA A 16 -16.54 -8.44 13.95
C ALA A 16 -16.05 -8.92 12.59
N ALA A 17 -15.84 -10.22 12.41
CA ALA A 17 -15.40 -10.80 11.14
C ALA A 17 -16.48 -10.68 10.06
N ASP A 18 -17.72 -11.02 10.37
CA ASP A 18 -18.84 -10.96 9.42
C ASP A 18 -19.16 -9.51 9.06
N TRP A 19 -19.16 -8.62 10.06
CA TRP A 19 -19.35 -7.19 9.84
C TRP A 19 -18.27 -6.62 8.93
N LEU A 20 -16.98 -6.85 9.21
CA LEU A 20 -15.90 -6.34 8.37
C LEU A 20 -15.95 -6.95 6.98
N ALA A 21 -16.29 -8.25 6.86
CA ALA A 21 -16.45 -8.91 5.56
C ALA A 21 -17.57 -8.29 4.72
N SER A 22 -18.66 -7.83 5.33
CA SER A 22 -19.77 -7.18 4.60
C SER A 22 -19.41 -5.80 4.04
N LEU A 23 -18.38 -5.16 4.57
CA LEU A 23 -17.94 -3.82 4.15
C LEU A 23 -16.87 -3.83 3.07
N VAL A 24 -15.98 -4.84 3.11
CA VAL A 24 -14.81 -4.89 2.22
C VAL A 24 -15.07 -5.70 0.95
N THR A 25 -14.46 -5.30 -0.14
CA THR A 25 -14.67 -5.93 -1.46
C THR A 25 -14.00 -7.30 -1.59
N GLY A 26 -12.97 -7.57 -0.80
CA GLY A 26 -12.17 -8.78 -0.83
C GLY A 26 -12.41 -9.71 0.35
N ASN A 27 -11.64 -10.80 0.39
CA ASN A 27 -11.64 -11.70 1.53
C ASN A 27 -10.79 -11.14 2.68
N LEU A 28 -11.21 -11.42 3.92
CA LEU A 28 -10.41 -11.12 5.10
C LEU A 28 -9.18 -12.04 5.19
N PRO A 29 -8.10 -11.59 5.80
CA PRO A 29 -6.96 -12.46 6.08
C PRO A 29 -7.34 -13.58 7.06
N ARG A 30 -6.61 -14.70 7.02
CA ARG A 30 -6.72 -15.76 8.03
C ARG A 30 -6.11 -15.30 9.34
N VAL A 31 -6.49 -15.92 10.44
CA VAL A 31 -5.86 -15.67 11.75
C VAL A 31 -4.33 -15.81 11.66
N GLY A 32 -3.63 -14.89 12.28
CA GLY A 32 -2.18 -14.79 12.23
C GLY A 32 -1.62 -14.12 10.95
N ARG A 33 -2.50 -13.67 10.04
CA ARG A 33 -2.10 -13.07 8.75
C ARG A 33 -2.51 -11.61 8.67
N ILE A 34 -1.83 -10.88 7.76
CA ILE A 34 -2.18 -9.53 7.37
C ILE A 34 -2.54 -9.50 5.88
N GLY A 35 -3.46 -8.64 5.50
CA GLY A 35 -3.83 -8.37 4.11
C GLY A 35 -4.34 -6.95 3.93
N LEU A 36 -4.32 -6.45 2.70
CA LEU A 36 -5.00 -5.21 2.35
C LEU A 36 -6.48 -5.48 2.19
N VAL A 37 -7.29 -4.63 2.78
CA VAL A 37 -8.74 -4.60 2.64
C VAL A 37 -9.17 -3.28 2.03
N TYR A 38 -10.12 -3.33 1.12
CA TYR A 38 -10.60 -2.18 0.37
C TYR A 38 -12.09 -1.99 0.59
N PHE A 39 -12.48 -0.75 0.81
CA PHE A 39 -13.86 -0.35 0.96
C PHE A 39 -14.31 0.37 -0.32
N ALA A 40 -15.46 0.00 -0.84
CA ALA A 40 -16.05 0.64 -2.00
C ALA A 40 -17.31 1.42 -1.63
N SER A 41 -17.61 2.46 -2.39
CA SER A 41 -18.92 3.12 -2.33
C SER A 41 -19.99 2.26 -3.02
N ALA A 42 -21.26 2.59 -2.82
CA ALA A 42 -22.37 1.94 -3.53
C ALA A 42 -22.24 2.02 -5.07
N LYS A 43 -21.41 2.96 -5.59
CA LYS A 43 -21.08 3.10 -7.01
C LYS A 43 -19.82 2.33 -7.43
N GLY A 44 -19.24 1.49 -6.58
CA GLY A 44 -18.02 0.74 -6.86
C GLY A 44 -16.72 1.54 -6.85
N LYS A 45 -16.75 2.81 -6.44
CA LYS A 45 -15.56 3.66 -6.35
C LYS A 45 -14.78 3.38 -5.07
N VAL A 46 -13.44 3.54 -5.12
CA VAL A 46 -12.57 3.37 -3.95
C VAL A 46 -12.93 4.39 -2.88
N LEU A 47 -13.23 3.93 -1.67
CA LEU A 47 -13.44 4.79 -0.51
C LEU A 47 -12.20 4.86 0.38
N THR A 48 -11.62 3.71 0.71
CA THR A 48 -10.38 3.64 1.48
C THR A 48 -9.69 2.29 1.32
N GLU A 49 -8.42 2.27 1.70
CA GLU A 49 -7.57 1.10 1.84
C GLU A 49 -7.06 1.03 3.27
N MET A 50 -7.11 -0.16 3.86
CA MET A 50 -6.50 -0.43 5.17
C MET A 50 -5.71 -1.72 5.11
N SER A 51 -4.65 -1.83 5.90
CA SER A 51 -4.13 -3.13 6.24
C SER A 51 -4.93 -3.71 7.40
N ALA A 52 -5.33 -4.98 7.29
CA ALA A 52 -6.03 -5.70 8.33
C ALA A 52 -5.15 -6.86 8.81
N THR A 53 -4.70 -6.81 10.06
CA THR A 53 -4.03 -7.93 10.73
C THR A 53 -5.07 -8.65 11.54
N ARG A 54 -5.32 -9.94 11.24
CA ARG A 54 -6.27 -10.76 12.02
C ARG A 54 -5.55 -11.42 13.18
N LEU A 55 -5.80 -10.91 14.38
CA LEU A 55 -5.15 -11.34 15.62
C LEU A 55 -5.79 -12.62 16.19
N ALA A 56 -7.12 -12.71 16.10
CA ALA A 56 -7.93 -13.86 16.47
C ALA A 56 -9.11 -14.00 15.49
N GLU A 57 -10.00 -14.99 15.71
CA GLU A 57 -11.17 -15.18 14.83
C GLU A 57 -12.08 -13.94 14.79
N ASP A 58 -12.20 -13.25 15.92
CA ASP A 58 -13.07 -12.12 16.19
C ASP A 58 -12.30 -10.80 16.46
N GLU A 59 -10.98 -10.75 16.14
CA GLU A 59 -10.13 -9.64 16.54
C GLU A 59 -9.19 -9.19 15.42
N PHE A 60 -9.24 -7.90 15.10
CA PHE A 60 -8.47 -7.30 14.01
C PHE A 60 -7.78 -6.01 14.45
N LEU A 61 -6.59 -5.80 13.90
CA LEU A 61 -5.91 -4.52 13.89
C LEU A 61 -6.00 -3.93 12.49
N LEU A 62 -6.69 -2.79 12.35
CA LEU A 62 -6.82 -2.04 11.11
C LEU A 62 -5.88 -0.86 11.13
N ILE A 63 -5.07 -0.68 10.08
CA ILE A 63 -4.13 0.44 9.97
C ILE A 63 -4.33 1.12 8.62
N THR A 64 -4.40 2.46 8.64
CA THR A 64 -4.54 3.31 7.46
C THR A 64 -3.62 4.53 7.52
N GLY A 65 -3.43 5.20 6.38
CA GLY A 65 -2.56 6.36 6.30
C GLY A 65 -3.04 7.53 7.16
N ALA A 66 -2.11 8.24 7.79
CA ALA A 66 -2.38 9.36 8.69
C ALA A 66 -3.31 10.44 8.11
N GLY A 67 -3.17 10.77 6.83
CA GLY A 67 -4.02 11.75 6.14
C GLY A 67 -5.47 11.31 5.95
N ALA A 68 -5.80 10.05 6.24
CA ALA A 68 -7.15 9.50 6.13
C ALA A 68 -7.87 9.35 7.49
N TYR A 69 -7.21 9.66 8.61
CA TYR A 69 -7.70 9.38 9.97
C TYR A 69 -9.17 9.72 10.19
N TRP A 70 -9.57 10.98 9.98
CA TRP A 70 -10.94 11.42 10.22
C TRP A 70 -11.94 10.74 9.29
N HIS A 71 -11.59 10.65 8.00
CA HIS A 71 -12.43 9.99 7.01
C HIS A 71 -12.66 8.51 7.36
N ASP A 72 -11.60 7.79 7.68
CA ASP A 72 -11.68 6.35 7.90
C ASP A 72 -12.32 6.00 9.25
N ARG A 73 -12.06 6.83 10.29
CA ARG A 73 -12.73 6.72 11.56
C ARG A 73 -14.25 6.93 11.42
N ASP A 74 -14.67 7.98 10.71
CA ASP A 74 -16.08 8.29 10.50
C ASP A 74 -16.75 7.22 9.62
N LEU A 75 -16.03 6.70 8.60
CA LEU A 75 -16.50 5.58 7.78
C LEU A 75 -16.79 4.35 8.64
N LEU A 76 -15.81 3.91 9.43
CA LEU A 76 -15.96 2.72 10.28
C LEU A 76 -17.08 2.90 11.31
N ASN A 77 -17.13 4.06 12.01
CA ASN A 77 -18.17 4.34 12.99
C ASN A 77 -19.58 4.42 12.35
N GLY A 78 -19.66 4.94 11.12
CA GLY A 78 -20.94 5.06 10.41
C GLY A 78 -21.56 3.71 10.01
N TYR A 79 -20.78 2.66 9.97
CA TYR A 79 -21.24 1.30 9.68
C TYR A 79 -21.34 0.41 10.93
N LEU A 80 -20.90 0.88 12.12
CA LEU A 80 -21.02 0.07 13.34
C LEU A 80 -22.50 -0.18 13.67
N PRO A 81 -22.89 -1.44 13.95
CA PRO A 81 -24.25 -1.73 14.34
C PRO A 81 -24.50 -1.31 15.80
N ASP A 82 -25.76 -0.97 16.11
CA ASP A 82 -26.18 -0.59 17.46
C ASP A 82 -26.31 -1.81 18.43
N THR A 83 -25.93 -3.00 18.00
CA THR A 83 -26.08 -4.26 18.76
C THR A 83 -25.16 -4.36 19.98
N GLY A 84 -24.05 -3.62 19.98
CA GLY A 84 -23.09 -3.58 21.09
C GLY A 84 -22.16 -4.82 21.19
N ASP A 85 -22.25 -5.77 20.25
CA ASP A 85 -21.43 -6.97 20.20
C ASP A 85 -20.08 -6.75 19.46
N ILE A 86 -19.88 -5.57 18.85
CA ILE A 86 -18.66 -5.15 18.19
C ILE A 86 -18.10 -3.91 18.89
N THR A 87 -16.83 -3.94 19.20
CA THR A 87 -16.09 -2.80 19.75
C THR A 87 -15.04 -2.35 18.75
N LEU A 88 -15.08 -1.07 18.40
CA LEU A 88 -14.05 -0.38 17.61
C LEU A 88 -13.34 0.63 18.50
N THR A 89 -12.07 0.39 18.81
CA THR A 89 -11.27 1.26 19.69
C THR A 89 -10.20 1.96 18.83
N ASP A 90 -10.16 3.28 18.91
CA ASP A 90 -9.08 4.06 18.33
C ASP A 90 -7.84 4.00 19.24
N THR A 91 -6.80 3.35 18.74
CA THR A 91 -5.52 3.17 19.45
C THR A 91 -4.36 3.90 18.75
N THR A 92 -4.68 4.87 17.91
CA THR A 92 -3.70 5.63 17.10
C THR A 92 -2.61 6.27 17.95
N ARG A 93 -2.93 6.73 19.16
CA ARG A 93 -1.98 7.42 20.05
C ARG A 93 -1.31 6.54 21.09
N ASP A 94 -1.73 5.29 21.18
CA ASP A 94 -1.25 4.36 22.21
C ASP A 94 0.02 3.62 21.78
N TYR A 95 0.23 3.51 20.47
CA TYR A 95 1.31 2.72 19.87
C TYR A 95 2.20 3.53 18.95
N ALA A 96 3.48 3.21 18.97
CA ALA A 96 4.47 3.63 18.00
C ALA A 96 4.73 2.52 16.98
N THR A 97 5.13 2.91 15.75
CA THR A 97 5.47 1.98 14.68
C THR A 97 6.80 2.34 14.06
N LEU A 98 7.74 1.39 14.06
CA LEU A 98 9.03 1.52 13.41
C LEU A 98 9.11 0.57 12.21
N LEU A 99 9.37 1.08 11.01
CA LEU A 99 9.64 0.28 9.81
C LEU A 99 11.14 0.00 9.69
N VAL A 100 11.50 -1.28 9.66
CA VAL A 100 12.85 -1.78 9.35
C VAL A 100 12.78 -2.54 8.03
N THR A 101 13.47 -2.06 7.00
CA THR A 101 13.39 -2.65 5.65
C THR A 101 14.75 -2.68 4.97
N GLY A 102 14.88 -3.55 3.99
CA GLY A 102 16.09 -3.74 3.18
C GLY A 102 16.63 -5.17 3.28
N PRO A 103 17.63 -5.53 2.46
CA PRO A 103 18.13 -6.91 2.35
C PRO A 103 18.76 -7.44 3.64
N LYS A 104 19.19 -6.57 4.56
CA LYS A 104 19.76 -6.97 5.86
C LYS A 104 18.75 -6.90 7.01
N SER A 105 17.51 -6.49 6.75
CA SER A 105 16.48 -6.40 7.79
C SER A 105 16.17 -7.74 8.48
N PRO A 106 16.23 -8.92 7.81
CA PRO A 106 16.06 -10.19 8.50
C PRO A 106 17.07 -10.40 9.64
N ALA A 107 18.35 -10.14 9.38
CA ALA A 107 19.42 -10.30 10.38
C ALA A 107 19.25 -9.30 11.53
N ILE A 108 18.85 -8.06 11.24
CA ILE A 108 18.65 -7.00 12.24
C ILE A 108 17.48 -7.36 13.16
N ILE A 109 16.36 -7.81 12.60
CA ILE A 109 15.18 -8.21 13.37
C ILE A 109 15.50 -9.44 14.23
N ALA A 110 16.18 -10.45 13.68
CA ALA A 110 16.59 -11.61 14.47
C ALA A 110 17.50 -11.23 15.64
N ALA A 111 18.46 -10.34 15.42
CA ALA A 111 19.37 -9.87 16.48
C ALA A 111 18.65 -9.04 17.57
N ALA A 112 17.67 -8.18 17.19
CA ALA A 112 16.95 -7.33 18.11
C ALA A 112 15.90 -8.08 18.95
N SER A 113 15.23 -9.08 18.35
CA SER A 113 14.05 -9.73 18.94
C SER A 113 14.25 -11.19 19.33
N GLY A 114 15.31 -11.85 18.86
CA GLY A 114 15.51 -13.28 19.00
C GLY A 114 14.58 -14.15 18.11
N LEU A 115 13.74 -13.54 17.27
CA LEU A 115 12.84 -14.28 16.38
C LEU A 115 13.60 -14.92 15.22
N SER A 116 13.19 -16.11 14.81
CA SER A 116 13.56 -16.61 13.47
C SER A 116 12.85 -15.79 12.41
N THR A 117 13.62 -15.25 11.46
CA THR A 117 13.10 -14.49 10.32
C THR A 117 13.01 -15.33 9.05
N ALA A 118 13.29 -16.64 9.13
CA ALA A 118 13.13 -17.57 8.03
C ALA A 118 11.68 -17.60 7.54
N GLN A 119 11.46 -17.76 6.24
CA GLN A 119 10.13 -17.77 5.65
C GLN A 119 9.21 -18.88 6.21
N ALA A 120 9.79 -20.01 6.65
CA ALA A 120 9.03 -21.10 7.25
C ALA A 120 8.50 -20.76 8.65
N ASP A 121 9.26 -19.99 9.44
CA ASP A 121 8.94 -19.67 10.83
C ASP A 121 8.17 -18.35 10.95
N PHE A 122 8.49 -17.37 10.12
CA PHE A 122 7.84 -16.08 10.05
C PHE A 122 7.46 -15.75 8.61
N PRO A 123 6.36 -16.30 8.08
CA PRO A 123 5.96 -16.12 6.69
C PRO A 123 5.68 -14.67 6.33
N TRP A 124 5.97 -14.30 5.08
CA TRP A 124 5.51 -13.02 4.51
C TRP A 124 4.01 -12.80 4.74
N LEU A 125 3.62 -11.59 5.11
CA LEU A 125 2.25 -11.21 5.50
C LEU A 125 1.72 -11.98 6.73
N SER A 126 2.55 -12.13 7.75
CA SER A 126 2.16 -12.60 9.07
C SER A 126 2.68 -11.69 10.18
N HIS A 127 2.24 -11.94 11.40
CA HIS A 127 2.71 -11.23 12.58
C HIS A 127 3.15 -12.20 13.66
N GLN A 128 4.02 -11.74 14.55
CA GLN A 128 4.42 -12.44 15.79
C GLN A 128 4.59 -11.44 16.92
N SER A 129 4.23 -11.88 18.12
CA SER A 129 4.54 -11.13 19.34
C SER A 129 5.92 -11.54 19.86
N CYS A 130 6.72 -10.58 20.27
CA CYS A 130 8.05 -10.80 20.82
C CYS A 130 8.39 -9.73 21.87
N GLN A 131 9.64 -9.75 22.34
CA GLN A 131 10.21 -8.69 23.16
C GLN A 131 11.45 -8.10 22.48
N ILE A 132 11.54 -6.77 22.51
CA ILE A 132 12.75 -6.02 22.12
C ILE A 132 13.10 -5.11 23.31
N ALA A 133 14.32 -5.17 23.80
CA ALA A 133 14.75 -4.45 25.02
C ALA A 133 13.85 -4.70 26.26
N GLY A 134 13.24 -5.88 26.36
CA GLY A 134 12.28 -6.21 27.44
C GLY A 134 10.87 -5.66 27.22
N CYS A 135 10.63 -4.84 26.20
CA CYS A 135 9.33 -4.27 25.89
C CYS A 135 8.53 -5.21 24.98
N ARG A 136 7.22 -5.28 25.20
CA ARG A 136 6.34 -6.07 24.34
C ARG A 136 6.20 -5.44 22.96
N VAL A 137 6.34 -6.24 21.93
CA VAL A 137 6.31 -5.79 20.53
C VAL A 137 5.46 -6.74 19.70
N THR A 138 4.67 -6.21 18.79
CA THR A 138 4.07 -6.97 17.68
C THR A 138 4.90 -6.66 16.43
N ALA A 139 5.61 -7.66 15.93
CA ALA A 139 6.33 -7.57 14.67
C ALA A 139 5.43 -8.06 13.53
N ILE A 140 5.21 -7.25 12.51
CA ILE A 140 4.42 -7.58 11.31
C ILE A 140 5.38 -7.63 10.12
N ARG A 141 5.47 -8.79 9.47
CA ARG A 141 6.32 -8.95 8.28
C ARG A 141 5.62 -8.41 7.04
N VAL A 142 5.83 -7.13 6.78
CA VAL A 142 5.27 -6.37 5.66
C VAL A 142 6.24 -5.29 5.23
N SER A 143 6.17 -4.86 3.98
CA SER A 143 7.00 -3.76 3.50
C SER A 143 6.32 -3.05 2.33
N PHE A 144 6.31 -1.73 2.39
CA PHE A 144 5.90 -0.86 1.29
C PHE A 144 7.10 -0.42 0.43
N ALA A 145 8.33 -0.75 0.84
CA ALA A 145 9.56 -0.42 0.12
C ALA A 145 9.92 -1.43 -0.99
N GLY A 146 9.20 -2.56 -1.09
CA GLY A 146 9.51 -3.59 -2.08
C GLY A 146 10.75 -4.45 -1.73
N GLU A 147 11.25 -4.36 -0.50
CA GLU A 147 12.32 -5.18 0.08
C GLU A 147 11.77 -5.97 1.26
N ALA A 148 12.53 -6.95 1.76
CA ALA A 148 12.22 -7.58 3.04
C ALA A 148 12.06 -6.52 4.13
N GLY A 149 11.03 -6.64 4.98
CA GLY A 149 10.75 -5.63 5.97
C GLY A 149 9.78 -6.06 7.05
N TRP A 150 9.85 -5.35 8.17
CA TRP A 150 8.99 -5.51 9.34
C TRP A 150 8.53 -4.16 9.86
N GLU A 151 7.26 -4.08 10.20
CA GLU A 151 6.73 -3.05 11.07
C GLU A 151 6.77 -3.55 12.51
N ILE A 152 7.40 -2.77 13.37
CA ILE A 152 7.58 -3.05 14.79
C ILE A 152 6.65 -2.14 15.56
N HIS A 153 5.59 -2.70 16.11
CA HIS A 153 4.58 -1.99 16.87
C HIS A 153 4.82 -2.20 18.37
N CYS A 154 5.00 -1.12 19.12
CA CYS A 154 5.18 -1.14 20.58
C CYS A 154 4.35 -0.06 21.25
N ASP A 155 4.17 -0.16 22.56
CA ASP A 155 3.53 0.91 23.32
C ASP A 155 4.32 2.22 23.15
N MET A 156 3.62 3.35 23.09
CA MET A 156 4.24 4.67 22.87
C MET A 156 5.32 4.98 23.91
N ALA A 157 5.13 4.53 25.15
CA ALA A 157 6.10 4.72 26.24
C ALA A 157 7.42 3.98 26.00
N ASP A 158 7.40 2.89 25.23
CA ASP A 158 8.53 1.99 25.02
C ASP A 158 9.34 2.31 23.74
N VAL A 159 8.85 3.24 22.90
CA VAL A 159 9.40 3.47 21.56
C VAL A 159 10.89 3.80 21.55
N VAL A 160 11.38 4.56 22.52
CA VAL A 160 12.81 4.94 22.59
C VAL A 160 13.67 3.72 22.86
N ALA A 161 13.29 2.89 23.85
CA ALA A 161 14.04 1.67 24.19
C ALA A 161 14.06 0.67 23.02
N VAL A 162 12.92 0.49 22.34
CA VAL A 162 12.80 -0.38 21.15
C VAL A 162 13.63 0.17 20.00
N TYR A 163 13.56 1.47 19.75
CA TYR A 163 14.34 2.13 18.70
C TYR A 163 15.86 1.97 18.93
N ASP A 164 16.34 2.25 20.14
CA ASP A 164 17.75 2.14 20.47
C ASP A 164 18.27 0.71 20.32
N ALA A 165 17.47 -0.29 20.72
CA ALA A 165 17.81 -1.70 20.54
C ALA A 165 17.88 -2.10 19.06
N VAL A 166 16.94 -1.64 18.25
CA VAL A 166 16.94 -1.88 16.78
C VAL A 166 18.14 -1.21 16.13
N MET A 167 18.48 0.03 16.51
CA MET A 167 19.66 0.74 15.99
C MET A 167 20.96 0.05 16.39
N ALA A 168 21.08 -0.42 17.65
CA ALA A 168 22.24 -1.17 18.11
C ALA A 168 22.40 -2.49 17.35
N ALA A 169 21.33 -3.26 17.15
CA ALA A 169 21.33 -4.47 16.35
C ALA A 169 21.67 -4.20 14.86
N GLY A 170 21.26 -3.05 14.36
CA GLY A 170 21.49 -2.62 12.98
C GLY A 170 22.88 -2.05 12.69
N ALA A 171 23.64 -1.61 13.72
CA ALA A 171 24.94 -0.96 13.55
C ALA A 171 25.95 -1.81 12.74
N PRO A 172 26.14 -3.13 12.99
CA PRO A 172 27.03 -3.97 12.19
C PRO A 172 26.58 -4.13 10.72
N HIS A 173 25.33 -3.83 10.44
CA HIS A 173 24.68 -3.94 9.13
C HIS A 173 24.57 -2.59 8.41
N GLN A 174 25.14 -1.51 9.00
CA GLN A 174 25.06 -0.16 8.44
C GLN A 174 23.59 0.33 8.32
N LEU A 175 22.76 0.04 9.32
CA LEU A 175 21.39 0.52 9.36
C LEU A 175 21.38 2.04 9.37
N GLY A 176 20.67 2.64 8.43
CA GLY A 176 20.52 4.09 8.32
C GLY A 176 19.06 4.52 8.37
N HIS A 177 18.85 5.81 8.56
CA HIS A 177 17.52 6.40 8.49
C HIS A 177 17.14 6.73 7.05
N PHE A 178 15.85 6.66 6.77
CA PHE A 178 15.26 7.16 5.53
C PHE A 178 13.88 7.77 5.83
N GLY A 179 13.44 8.64 4.95
CA GLY A 179 12.17 9.36 5.09
C GLY A 179 11.13 8.97 4.06
N MET A 180 9.98 9.66 4.12
CA MET A 180 8.81 9.38 3.28
C MET A 180 9.13 9.54 1.79
N LEU A 181 9.93 10.51 1.36
CA LEU A 181 10.29 10.69 -0.06
C LEU A 181 11.06 9.50 -0.62
N ALA A 182 11.98 8.92 0.18
CA ALA A 182 12.70 7.71 -0.22
C ALA A 182 11.75 6.50 -0.28
N LEU A 183 10.83 6.38 0.69
CA LEU A 183 9.81 5.34 0.68
C LEU A 183 8.90 5.45 -0.56
N ASP A 184 8.51 6.67 -0.92
CA ASP A 184 7.66 6.92 -2.09
C ASP A 184 8.36 6.53 -3.40
N SER A 185 9.64 6.88 -3.55
CA SER A 185 10.45 6.40 -4.69
C SER A 185 10.50 4.85 -4.74
N MET A 186 10.74 4.19 -3.61
CA MET A 186 10.85 2.74 -3.54
C MET A 186 9.51 2.03 -3.83
N ARG A 187 8.38 2.55 -3.34
CA ARG A 187 7.06 1.96 -3.60
C ARG A 187 6.66 2.08 -5.08
N LEU A 188 7.02 3.21 -5.72
CA LEU A 188 6.78 3.42 -7.16
C LEU A 188 7.47 2.34 -8.00
N GLU A 189 8.73 2.05 -7.72
CA GLU A 189 9.48 0.98 -8.39
C GLU A 189 8.81 -0.40 -8.24
N LYS A 190 8.16 -0.63 -7.09
CA LYS A 190 7.43 -1.88 -6.78
C LYS A 190 6.01 -1.90 -7.33
N GLY A 191 5.54 -0.80 -7.90
CA GLY A 191 4.17 -0.71 -8.42
C GLY A 191 3.11 -0.64 -7.32
N TYR A 192 3.49 -0.29 -6.08
CA TYR A 192 2.55 -0.16 -4.99
C TYR A 192 1.81 1.16 -5.06
N ARG A 193 0.49 1.09 -4.99
CA ARG A 193 -0.40 2.24 -5.03
C ARG A 193 -0.47 2.89 -3.65
N SER A 194 -0.54 4.21 -3.64
CA SER A 194 -0.70 4.99 -2.42
C SER A 194 -2.14 5.48 -2.29
N TRP A 195 -2.72 5.28 -1.12
CA TRP A 195 -4.03 5.83 -0.78
C TRP A 195 -4.00 7.36 -0.83
N LYS A 196 -5.04 7.97 -1.41
CA LYS A 196 -5.23 9.41 -1.66
C LYS A 196 -4.32 10.04 -2.75
N SER A 197 -3.47 9.28 -3.40
CA SER A 197 -2.82 9.73 -4.65
C SER A 197 -3.20 8.84 -5.82
N ASP A 198 -2.83 7.56 -5.78
CA ASP A 198 -3.16 6.60 -6.83
C ASP A 198 -4.57 6.04 -6.70
N LEU A 199 -5.03 5.93 -5.46
CA LEU A 199 -6.35 5.43 -5.10
C LEU A 199 -7.19 6.60 -4.58
N THR A 200 -8.18 7.00 -5.38
CA THR A 200 -9.12 8.09 -5.05
C THR A 200 -10.55 7.68 -5.35
N SER A 201 -11.51 8.41 -4.83
CA SER A 201 -12.92 8.21 -5.12
C SER A 201 -13.35 8.66 -6.54
N ASP A 202 -12.40 9.08 -7.38
CA ASP A 202 -12.68 9.44 -8.78
C ASP A 202 -12.82 8.19 -9.66
N TYR A 203 -12.18 7.08 -9.26
CA TYR A 203 -12.11 5.84 -10.01
C TYR A 203 -12.78 4.69 -9.27
N THR A 204 -13.27 3.71 -10.04
CA THR A 204 -13.79 2.46 -9.47
C THR A 204 -12.63 1.55 -9.02
N MET A 205 -12.97 0.51 -8.26
CA MET A 205 -12.02 -0.54 -7.88
C MET A 205 -11.36 -1.19 -9.12
N LEU A 206 -12.15 -1.38 -10.19
CA LEU A 206 -11.66 -2.03 -11.40
C LEU A 206 -10.80 -1.09 -12.24
N GLU A 207 -11.21 0.17 -12.42
CA GLU A 207 -10.39 1.21 -13.08
C GLU A 207 -9.06 1.46 -12.36
N SER A 208 -9.05 1.35 -11.02
CA SER A 208 -7.84 1.48 -10.19
C SER A 208 -6.93 0.24 -10.23
N GLY A 209 -7.25 -0.78 -11.04
CA GLY A 209 -6.47 -2.01 -11.15
C GLY A 209 -6.53 -2.89 -9.88
N LEU A 210 -7.59 -2.75 -9.09
CA LEU A 210 -7.81 -3.50 -7.85
C LEU A 210 -8.71 -4.74 -8.03
N GLY A 211 -8.94 -5.18 -9.27
CA GLY A 211 -9.85 -6.28 -9.56
C GLY A 211 -9.56 -7.59 -8.82
N ARG A 212 -8.29 -7.89 -8.50
CA ARG A 212 -7.92 -9.07 -7.70
C ARG A 212 -8.45 -9.04 -6.27
N TRP A 213 -8.75 -7.84 -5.73
CA TRP A 213 -9.32 -7.65 -4.40
C TRP A 213 -10.85 -7.49 -4.41
N VAL A 214 -11.50 -7.63 -5.58
CA VAL A 214 -12.96 -7.69 -5.68
C VAL A 214 -13.36 -9.15 -5.84
N LYS A 215 -14.08 -9.71 -4.86
CA LYS A 215 -14.49 -11.11 -4.82
C LYS A 215 -15.99 -11.22 -5.04
N PHE A 216 -16.38 -11.52 -6.28
CA PHE A 216 -17.80 -11.68 -6.66
C PHE A 216 -18.41 -13.01 -6.20
N ASP A 217 -17.57 -13.95 -5.76
CA ASP A 217 -17.96 -15.27 -5.23
C ASP A 217 -18.22 -15.31 -3.72
N LYS A 218 -17.99 -14.18 -3.01
CA LYS A 218 -18.36 -14.03 -1.60
C LYS A 218 -19.78 -13.49 -1.44
N ASP A 219 -20.28 -13.47 -0.20
CA ASP A 219 -21.52 -12.82 0.17
C ASP A 219 -21.53 -11.34 -0.21
N ASP A 220 -22.69 -10.68 -0.07
CA ASP A 220 -22.85 -9.28 -0.48
C ASP A 220 -21.89 -8.36 0.26
N PHE A 221 -21.50 -7.28 -0.42
CA PHE A 221 -20.67 -6.22 0.14
C PHE A 221 -21.05 -4.87 -0.51
N VAL A 222 -20.70 -3.77 0.14
CA VAL A 222 -21.00 -2.43 -0.36
C VAL A 222 -20.37 -2.21 -1.74
N GLY A 223 -21.21 -1.87 -2.74
CA GLY A 223 -20.80 -1.61 -4.13
C GLY A 223 -20.73 -2.84 -5.04
N ARG A 224 -21.06 -4.06 -4.55
CA ARG A 224 -20.98 -5.28 -5.34
C ARG A 224 -21.76 -5.21 -6.66
N ALA A 225 -23.00 -4.74 -6.63
CA ALA A 225 -23.85 -4.66 -7.83
C ALA A 225 -23.25 -3.75 -8.92
N ALA A 226 -22.72 -2.58 -8.53
CA ALA A 226 -22.08 -1.64 -9.46
C ALA A 226 -20.80 -2.24 -10.07
N LEU A 227 -19.94 -2.85 -9.22
CA LEU A 227 -18.71 -3.49 -9.67
C LEU A 227 -18.97 -4.71 -10.57
N GLN A 228 -20.04 -5.47 -10.30
CA GLN A 228 -20.42 -6.61 -11.14
C GLN A 228 -20.92 -6.15 -12.51
N ALA A 229 -21.71 -5.08 -12.57
CA ALA A 229 -22.15 -4.47 -13.82
C ALA A 229 -20.97 -3.95 -14.64
N GLU A 230 -20.03 -3.25 -14.01
CA GLU A 230 -18.80 -2.78 -14.66
C GLU A 230 -17.92 -3.94 -15.15
N HIS A 231 -17.78 -4.99 -14.35
CA HIS A 231 -17.01 -6.18 -14.74
C HIS A 231 -17.57 -6.84 -16.00
N GLN A 232 -18.89 -6.90 -16.13
CA GLN A 232 -19.56 -7.45 -17.31
C GLN A 232 -19.46 -6.54 -18.53
N ALA A 233 -19.57 -5.23 -18.35
CA ALA A 233 -19.49 -4.25 -19.43
C ALA A 233 -18.05 -3.94 -19.87
N GLY A 234 -17.09 -4.19 -18.98
CA GLY A 234 -15.70 -3.71 -19.10
C GLY A 234 -15.52 -2.29 -18.57
N SER A 235 -14.43 -2.03 -17.87
CA SER A 235 -14.08 -0.67 -17.42
C SER A 235 -13.69 0.22 -18.58
N GLN A 236 -14.04 1.50 -18.50
CA GLN A 236 -13.66 2.51 -19.52
C GLN A 236 -12.21 2.94 -19.39
N ARG A 237 -11.64 2.85 -18.20
CA ARG A 237 -10.27 3.26 -17.88
C ARG A 237 -9.51 2.11 -17.27
N GLN A 238 -8.19 2.23 -17.29
CA GLN A 238 -7.32 1.29 -16.60
C GLN A 238 -6.13 1.99 -15.96
N PHE A 239 -5.76 1.50 -14.80
CA PHE A 239 -4.53 1.87 -14.12
C PHE A 239 -3.33 1.23 -14.82
N VAL A 240 -2.27 2.02 -15.05
CA VAL A 240 -1.02 1.57 -15.67
C VAL A 240 0.19 2.11 -14.93
N THR A 241 1.31 1.41 -15.07
CA THR A 241 2.63 1.91 -14.73
C THR A 241 3.40 2.16 -16.02
N LEU A 242 4.04 3.32 -16.11
CA LEU A 242 4.84 3.77 -17.23
C LEU A 242 6.28 4.02 -16.78
N THR A 243 7.25 3.72 -17.63
CA THR A 243 8.60 4.27 -17.54
C THR A 243 8.75 5.34 -18.60
N LEU A 244 9.41 6.45 -18.28
CA LEU A 244 9.64 7.56 -19.21
C LEU A 244 11.08 7.53 -19.68
N ASP A 245 11.29 7.86 -20.95
CA ASP A 245 12.62 8.03 -21.51
C ASP A 245 13.32 9.26 -20.92
N ASP A 246 14.64 9.26 -20.94
CA ASP A 246 15.42 10.42 -20.55
C ASP A 246 15.12 11.62 -21.48
N PRO A 247 15.24 12.86 -20.98
CA PRO A 247 15.07 14.04 -21.81
C PRO A 247 16.06 14.05 -22.98
N VAL A 248 15.55 14.25 -24.20
CA VAL A 248 16.33 14.13 -25.46
C VAL A 248 17.32 15.29 -25.67
N ASP A 249 17.02 16.45 -25.10
CA ASP A 249 17.85 17.66 -25.20
C ASP A 249 18.58 17.87 -23.86
N GLY A 250 19.88 17.80 -23.87
CA GLY A 250 20.76 17.96 -22.71
C GLY A 250 20.58 19.25 -21.86
N ASN A 251 19.54 20.04 -22.14
CA ASN A 251 19.08 21.20 -21.39
C ASN A 251 17.80 20.95 -20.58
N ALA A 252 17.18 19.77 -20.67
CA ALA A 252 16.07 19.43 -19.79
C ALA A 252 16.64 19.09 -18.41
N ASP A 253 15.97 19.58 -17.36
CA ASP A 253 16.30 19.17 -16.01
C ASP A 253 16.27 17.63 -15.93
N PRO A 254 17.42 16.96 -15.76
CA PRO A 254 17.46 15.50 -15.73
C PRO A 254 16.64 14.91 -14.56
N PHE A 255 16.24 15.76 -13.60
CA PHE A 255 15.41 15.43 -12.46
C PHE A 255 13.95 15.87 -12.60
N GLY A 256 13.57 16.43 -13.75
CA GLY A 256 12.19 16.81 -14.05
C GLY A 256 11.30 15.58 -14.17
N GLU A 257 10.57 15.26 -13.10
CA GLU A 257 9.57 14.19 -13.11
C GLU A 257 8.20 14.74 -13.53
N ALA A 258 7.34 13.85 -14.03
CA ALA A 258 5.93 14.17 -14.19
C ALA A 258 5.35 14.55 -12.81
N VAL A 259 4.34 15.41 -12.80
CA VAL A 259 3.64 15.79 -11.56
C VAL A 259 2.25 15.17 -11.55
N TYR A 260 1.61 15.15 -10.38
CA TYR A 260 0.21 14.77 -10.26
C TYR A 260 -0.65 15.54 -11.26
N LEU A 261 -1.53 14.85 -11.98
CA LEU A 261 -2.36 15.35 -13.09
C LEU A 261 -1.61 15.75 -14.38
N SER A 262 -0.33 15.39 -14.53
CA SER A 262 0.33 15.45 -15.84
C SER A 262 -0.48 14.66 -16.87
N VAL A 263 -0.68 15.26 -18.05
CA VAL A 263 -1.47 14.64 -19.11
C VAL A 263 -0.70 13.49 -19.76
N VAL A 264 -1.37 12.36 -19.92
CA VAL A 264 -0.92 11.23 -20.72
C VAL A 264 -1.62 11.29 -22.07
N GLN A 265 -0.86 11.21 -23.16
CA GLN A 265 -1.39 11.21 -24.53
C GLN A 265 -1.08 9.88 -25.21
N CYS A 266 -2.04 9.41 -26.01
CA CYS A 266 -1.92 8.30 -26.94
C CYS A 266 -1.99 8.87 -28.37
N ASP A 267 -0.92 8.70 -29.15
CA ASP A 267 -0.80 9.24 -30.51
C ASP A 267 -1.15 10.75 -30.60
N GLY A 268 -0.72 11.53 -29.58
CA GLY A 268 -0.94 12.98 -29.50
C GLY A 268 -2.34 13.40 -29.01
N VAL A 269 -3.22 12.45 -28.65
CA VAL A 269 -4.56 12.72 -28.11
C VAL A 269 -4.57 12.49 -26.61
N ASP A 270 -5.13 13.40 -25.83
CA ASP A 270 -5.26 13.27 -24.39
C ASP A 270 -6.04 12.00 -24.04
N ALA A 271 -5.43 11.14 -23.25
CA ALA A 271 -5.95 9.81 -22.94
C ALA A 271 -6.08 9.53 -21.44
N GLY A 272 -5.38 10.28 -20.58
CA GLY A 272 -5.43 10.05 -19.16
C GLY A 272 -4.57 10.99 -18.34
N LEU A 273 -4.47 10.72 -17.06
CA LEU A 273 -3.76 11.57 -16.10
C LEU A 273 -2.82 10.74 -15.23
N VAL A 274 -1.67 11.30 -14.93
CA VAL A 274 -0.73 10.76 -13.94
C VAL A 274 -1.31 10.93 -12.54
N VAL A 275 -1.26 9.88 -11.75
CA VAL A 275 -1.72 9.87 -10.35
C VAL A 275 -0.55 9.85 -9.36
N SER A 276 0.59 9.29 -9.74
CA SER A 276 1.87 9.35 -9.01
C SER A 276 3.04 9.26 -9.96
N SER A 277 4.16 9.84 -9.58
CA SER A 277 5.40 9.75 -10.35
C SER A 277 6.61 10.04 -9.49
N GLY A 278 7.77 9.68 -9.97
CA GLY A 278 9.05 9.93 -9.34
C GLY A 278 10.18 9.16 -10.01
N TYR A 279 11.40 9.41 -9.55
CA TYR A 279 12.57 8.71 -10.03
C TYR A 279 12.83 7.44 -9.21
N GLY A 280 12.89 6.31 -9.89
CA GLY A 280 13.25 5.02 -9.31
C GLY A 280 14.77 4.84 -9.28
N HIS A 281 15.38 5.12 -8.12
CA HIS A 281 16.84 5.12 -7.97
C HIS A 281 17.48 3.74 -8.11
N ARG A 282 16.78 2.65 -7.75
CA ARG A 282 17.28 1.27 -7.91
C ARG A 282 17.27 0.81 -9.36
N VAL A 283 16.33 1.33 -10.14
CA VAL A 283 16.13 0.92 -11.54
C VAL A 283 16.61 1.97 -12.55
N ASN A 284 17.05 3.15 -12.07
CA ASN A 284 17.49 4.30 -12.88
C ASN A 284 16.48 4.65 -13.96
N LYS A 285 15.20 4.82 -13.56
CA LYS A 285 14.09 5.14 -14.46
C LYS A 285 13.18 6.18 -13.85
N SER A 286 12.74 7.15 -14.65
CA SER A 286 11.55 7.94 -14.38
C SER A 286 10.32 7.02 -14.47
N ILE A 287 9.47 7.02 -13.43
CA ILE A 287 8.28 6.17 -13.34
C ILE A 287 7.06 7.06 -13.17
N ALA A 288 5.99 6.76 -13.87
CA ALA A 288 4.69 7.37 -13.67
C ALA A 288 3.61 6.29 -13.57
N MET A 289 2.71 6.44 -12.61
CA MET A 289 1.47 5.70 -12.52
C MET A 289 0.35 6.58 -13.06
N ALA A 290 -0.53 6.02 -13.86
CA ALA A 290 -1.58 6.78 -14.52
C ALA A 290 -2.88 5.99 -14.63
N VAL A 291 -4.00 6.70 -14.75
CA VAL A 291 -5.28 6.12 -15.17
C VAL A 291 -5.61 6.63 -16.56
N ILE A 292 -5.74 5.72 -17.50
CA ILE A 292 -5.82 5.99 -18.94
C ILE A 292 -7.10 5.38 -19.52
N ASP A 293 -7.70 6.06 -20.50
CA ASP A 293 -8.77 5.56 -21.35
C ASP A 293 -8.32 4.25 -22.04
N LYS A 294 -9.07 3.19 -21.83
CA LYS A 294 -8.68 1.84 -22.23
C LYS A 294 -8.64 1.67 -23.75
N ASP A 295 -9.59 2.27 -24.47
CA ASP A 295 -9.70 2.12 -25.92
C ASP A 295 -8.61 2.91 -26.63
N LYS A 296 -8.31 4.12 -26.14
CA LYS A 296 -7.19 4.92 -26.65
C LYS A 296 -5.85 4.23 -26.43
N LEU A 297 -5.67 3.63 -25.23
CA LEU A 297 -4.44 2.92 -24.92
C LEU A 297 -4.28 1.66 -25.79
N ALA A 298 -5.35 0.90 -26.01
CA ALA A 298 -5.31 -0.33 -26.81
C ALA A 298 -4.96 -0.09 -28.28
N SER A 299 -5.28 1.08 -28.82
CA SER A 299 -5.00 1.47 -30.22
C SER A 299 -3.71 2.29 -30.38
N ALA A 300 -3.06 2.68 -29.30
CA ALA A 300 -1.91 3.59 -29.33
C ALA A 300 -0.65 2.94 -29.89
N ASN A 301 0.00 3.64 -30.82
CA ASN A 301 1.36 3.33 -31.29
C ASN A 301 2.43 4.02 -30.43
N GLN A 302 2.09 5.18 -29.86
CA GLN A 302 2.98 5.98 -29.02
C GLN A 302 2.25 6.51 -27.80
N ILE A 303 2.91 6.44 -26.67
CA ILE A 303 2.46 7.05 -25.41
C ILE A 303 3.44 8.15 -25.04
N THR A 304 2.93 9.30 -24.63
CA THR A 304 3.73 10.39 -24.07
C THR A 304 3.12 10.88 -22.77
N VAL A 305 3.98 11.41 -21.89
CA VAL A 305 3.59 12.08 -20.65
C VAL A 305 4.12 13.52 -20.71
N THR A 306 3.27 14.49 -20.39
CA THR A 306 3.69 15.89 -20.33
C THR A 306 4.50 16.13 -19.05
N VAL A 307 5.77 16.49 -19.21
CA VAL A 307 6.68 16.85 -18.12
C VAL A 307 7.17 18.27 -18.32
N LEU A 308 6.90 19.16 -17.36
CA LEU A 308 7.27 20.58 -17.45
C LEU A 308 6.86 21.23 -18.79
N GLY A 309 5.65 20.91 -19.29
CA GLY A 309 5.11 21.44 -20.54
C GLY A 309 5.64 20.80 -21.83
N ARG A 310 6.47 19.74 -21.73
CA ARG A 310 7.03 19.02 -22.87
C ARG A 310 6.61 17.56 -22.88
N PRO A 311 6.28 16.97 -24.04
CA PRO A 311 5.99 15.55 -24.14
C PRO A 311 7.27 14.72 -23.99
N ARG A 312 7.25 13.71 -23.09
CA ARG A 312 8.29 12.67 -22.97
C ARG A 312 7.71 11.34 -23.40
N ALA A 313 8.46 10.59 -24.20
CA ALA A 313 8.06 9.23 -24.57
C ALA A 313 7.95 8.34 -23.33
N ALA A 314 6.93 7.49 -23.31
CA ALA A 314 6.62 6.63 -22.19
C ALA A 314 6.31 5.20 -22.66
N HIS A 315 6.67 4.22 -21.83
CA HIS A 315 6.54 2.81 -22.14
C HIS A 315 5.74 2.11 -21.05
N LEU A 316 4.76 1.29 -21.45
CA LEU A 316 3.99 0.46 -20.53
C LEU A 316 4.88 -0.56 -19.82
N VAL A 317 4.67 -0.70 -18.52
CA VAL A 317 5.22 -1.79 -17.72
C VAL A 317 4.12 -2.86 -17.56
N PRO A 318 4.18 -3.98 -18.30
CA PRO A 318 3.08 -4.95 -18.36
C PRO A 318 2.73 -5.57 -17.00
N THR A 319 3.72 -5.74 -16.14
CA THR A 319 3.56 -6.30 -14.79
C THR A 319 3.15 -5.25 -13.75
N HIS A 320 3.10 -3.97 -14.10
CA HIS A 320 3.00 -2.82 -13.20
C HIS A 320 4.17 -2.70 -12.20
N VAL A 321 5.15 -3.60 -12.23
CA VAL A 321 6.27 -3.68 -11.29
C VAL A 321 7.58 -3.54 -12.06
N VAL A 322 8.34 -2.49 -11.75
CA VAL A 322 9.64 -2.22 -12.39
C VAL A 322 10.77 -2.94 -11.65
N TYR A 323 10.68 -3.00 -10.31
CA TYR A 323 11.69 -3.63 -9.45
C TYR A 323 11.16 -4.92 -8.82
N ASP A 324 11.94 -6.01 -8.91
CA ASP A 324 11.65 -7.31 -8.29
C ASP A 324 10.23 -7.85 -8.57
N PRO A 325 9.85 -8.04 -9.86
CA PRO A 325 8.48 -8.44 -10.22
C PRO A 325 8.08 -9.81 -9.65
N ASN A 326 9.04 -10.67 -9.34
CA ASN A 326 8.82 -12.00 -8.77
C ASN A 326 8.78 -12.05 -7.23
N ASN A 327 8.97 -10.90 -6.56
CA ASN A 327 8.98 -10.79 -5.10
C ASN A 327 10.10 -11.60 -4.41
N GLU A 328 11.23 -11.78 -5.07
CA GLU A 328 12.39 -12.49 -4.51
C GLU A 328 13.05 -11.70 -3.39
N LYS A 329 13.28 -10.39 -3.62
CA LYS A 329 13.83 -9.46 -2.62
C LYS A 329 12.86 -9.17 -1.48
N LEU A 330 11.58 -9.11 -1.81
CA LEU A 330 10.51 -8.86 -0.85
C LEU A 330 10.36 -10.00 0.17
N ARG A 331 10.58 -11.23 -0.27
CA ARG A 331 10.46 -12.40 0.61
C ARG A 331 11.72 -12.70 1.43
N GLY A 332 12.85 -12.16 1.04
CA GLY A 332 14.14 -12.30 1.74
C GLY A 332 14.87 -13.58 1.43
#